data_a39b3d90efa874c3666285fd3861b903
#
_entry.id   a39b3d90efa874c3666285fd3861b903
#
_cell.length_a   1.000
_cell.length_b   1.000
_cell.length_c   1.000
_cell.angle_alpha   90.00
_cell.angle_beta   90.00
_cell.angle_gamma   90.00
#
_symmetry.space_group_name_H-M   'P 1'
#
loop_
_entity.id
_entity.type
_entity.pdbx_description
1 polymer ?
#
loop_
_entity_poly.entity_id
_entity_poly.type
_entity_poly.pdbx_seq_one_letter_code
_entity_poly.pdbx_strand_id
1 'polypeptide(L)'
;ELLHQDKRNLLQLEVLEAEYKDKLNTILSEGETINLVPYGNHCRGTKFIDASNEITPEMMESFNTICNQIQGFHYGRMDIMFNSYEDLAKGKNFQIVEINGAISEPTHMYDPKHSLWFGWKELTRHFHYMYLISKNNHKKGVNYLTNKEGVREFKKHHKYYNTILEF
;
A
#
# COMPACT_ATOMS: atom_id res chain seq x y z
N GLU A 1 27.80 -0.34 9.82
CA GLU A 1 27.32 -1.46 10.65
C GLU A 1 25.79 -1.50 10.70
N LEU A 2 25.09 -0.41 11.08
CA LEU A 2 23.63 -0.35 11.12
C LEU A 2 22.98 -0.63 9.76
N LEU A 3 23.54 -0.12 8.66
CA LEU A 3 23.03 -0.36 7.32
C LEU A 3 23.08 -1.85 6.94
N HIS A 4 24.04 -2.60 7.44
CA HIS A 4 24.21 -4.03 7.15
C HIS A 4 23.37 -4.96 8.04
N GLN A 5 22.75 -4.45 9.12
CA GLN A 5 21.94 -5.26 10.03
C GLN A 5 20.61 -5.70 9.41
N ASP A 6 20.05 -4.90 8.51
CA ASP A 6 18.79 -5.25 7.86
C ASP A 6 19.03 -5.56 6.37
N LYS A 7 18.67 -6.79 5.97
CA LYS A 7 18.82 -7.26 4.58
C LYS A 7 18.13 -6.37 3.55
N ARG A 8 17.12 -5.62 3.95
CA ARG A 8 16.39 -4.70 3.07
C ARG A 8 17.23 -3.48 2.70
N ASN A 9 18.11 -3.03 3.60
CA ASN A 9 19.04 -1.95 3.32
C ASN A 9 20.07 -2.36 2.26
N LEU A 10 20.40 -3.66 2.19
CA LEU A 10 21.37 -4.18 1.20
C LEU A 10 20.90 -3.99 -0.25
N LEU A 11 19.57 -3.93 -0.48
CA LEU A 11 19.00 -3.67 -1.82
C LEU A 11 19.32 -2.25 -2.33
N GLN A 12 19.64 -1.33 -1.44
CA GLN A 12 19.93 0.08 -1.74
C GLN A 12 21.19 0.58 -1.06
N LEU A 13 22.10 -0.32 -0.73
CA LEU A 13 23.29 0.00 0.05
C LEU A 13 24.08 1.15 -0.56
N GLU A 14 24.35 1.12 -1.87
CA GLU A 14 25.09 2.15 -2.59
C GLU A 14 24.41 3.52 -2.50
N VAL A 15 23.07 3.55 -2.62
CA VAL A 15 22.28 4.78 -2.52
C VAL A 15 22.31 5.34 -1.10
N LEU A 16 22.14 4.48 -0.10
CA LEU A 16 22.16 4.86 1.31
C LEU A 16 23.56 5.32 1.75
N GLU A 17 24.61 4.65 1.29
CA GLU A 17 26.00 5.07 1.56
C GLU A 17 26.32 6.43 0.94
N ALA A 18 25.82 6.70 -0.26
CA ALA A 18 26.00 8.00 -0.91
C ALA A 18 25.20 9.11 -0.18
N GLU A 19 23.95 8.84 0.19
CA GLU A 19 23.07 9.81 0.85
C GLU A 19 23.54 10.14 2.28
N TYR A 20 24.01 9.14 3.02
CA TYR A 20 24.45 9.29 4.41
C TYR A 20 25.98 9.38 4.57
N LYS A 21 26.72 9.65 3.49
CA LYS A 21 28.18 9.66 3.45
C LYS A 21 28.83 10.37 4.66
N ASP A 22 28.32 11.53 5.04
CA ASP A 22 28.88 12.32 6.14
C ASP A 22 28.51 11.78 7.53
N LYS A 23 27.55 10.85 7.59
CA LYS A 23 27.04 10.23 8.83
C LYS A 23 27.46 8.79 9.03
N LEU A 24 28.14 8.18 8.05
CA LEU A 24 28.52 6.75 8.11
C LEU A 24 29.41 6.40 9.32
N ASN A 25 30.19 7.35 9.79
CA ASN A 25 31.08 7.18 10.94
C ASN A 25 30.50 7.75 12.26
N THR A 26 29.23 8.19 12.25
CA THR A 26 28.58 8.73 13.43
C THR A 26 28.08 7.57 14.31
N ILE A 27 28.39 7.62 15.59
CA ILE A 27 27.81 6.72 16.60
C ILE A 27 26.56 7.41 17.14
N LEU A 28 25.40 6.76 16.95
CA LEU A 28 24.14 7.28 17.47
C LEU A 28 24.10 7.20 19.00
N SER A 29 23.49 8.21 19.61
CA SER A 29 23.19 8.18 21.04
C SER A 29 22.17 7.10 21.38
N GLU A 30 22.12 6.66 22.61
CA GLU A 30 21.11 5.70 23.06
C GLU A 30 19.69 6.25 22.85
N GLY A 31 18.84 5.50 22.13
CA GLY A 31 17.48 5.91 21.76
C GLY A 31 17.37 6.83 20.55
N GLU A 32 18.48 7.27 19.98
CA GLU A 32 18.47 8.03 18.74
C GLU A 32 18.13 7.14 17.55
N THR A 33 17.26 7.63 16.67
CA THR A 33 16.84 6.91 15.46
C THR A 33 17.09 7.74 14.22
N ILE A 34 17.55 7.09 13.15
CA ILE A 34 17.67 7.70 11.82
C ILE A 34 16.65 7.02 10.90
N ASN A 35 15.80 7.82 10.27
CA ASN A 35 14.91 7.33 9.24
C ASN A 35 15.68 7.18 7.92
N LEU A 36 16.07 5.95 7.58
CA LEU A 36 16.86 5.65 6.38
C LEU A 36 16.04 5.72 5.10
N VAL A 37 14.74 5.40 5.16
CA VAL A 37 13.86 5.38 4.00
C VAL A 37 12.56 6.12 4.35
N PRO A 38 12.48 7.44 4.07
CA PRO A 38 11.33 8.26 4.46
C PRO A 38 10.07 8.01 3.61
N TYR A 39 10.16 7.15 2.62
CA TYR A 39 9.06 6.85 1.69
C TYR A 39 8.50 5.46 1.91
N GLY A 40 7.17 5.32 1.92
CA GLY A 40 6.47 4.04 2.01
C GLY A 40 6.59 3.19 0.73
N ASN A 41 7.82 2.91 0.27
CA ASN A 41 8.05 2.15 -0.95
C ASN A 41 8.75 0.82 -0.64
N HIS A 42 8.06 -0.30 -0.91
CA HIS A 42 8.58 -1.65 -0.67
C HIS A 42 9.89 -1.92 -1.42
N CYS A 43 10.00 -1.48 -2.68
CA CYS A 43 11.20 -1.64 -3.48
C CYS A 43 12.40 -0.86 -2.93
N ARG A 44 12.15 0.10 -2.03
CA ARG A 44 13.19 0.88 -1.33
C ARG A 44 13.47 0.38 0.09
N GLY A 45 13.09 -0.86 0.41
CA GLY A 45 13.39 -1.50 1.69
C GLY A 45 12.48 -1.09 2.85
N THR A 46 11.39 -0.32 2.60
CA THR A 46 10.44 0.03 3.66
C THR A 46 9.82 -1.22 4.27
N LYS A 47 9.78 -1.27 5.58
CA LYS A 47 9.12 -2.33 6.33
C LYS A 47 7.63 -2.03 6.45
N PHE A 48 6.80 -2.94 5.96
CA PHE A 48 5.38 -2.92 6.27
C PHE A 48 5.13 -3.64 7.60
N ILE A 49 4.34 -3.02 8.45
CA ILE A 49 3.94 -3.56 9.75
C ILE A 49 2.42 -3.74 9.72
N ASP A 50 1.96 -4.91 10.10
CA ASP A 50 0.54 -5.17 10.25
C ASP A 50 0.04 -4.53 11.54
N ALA A 51 -0.73 -3.45 11.37
CA ALA A 51 -1.40 -2.71 12.43
C ALA A 51 -2.92 -3.01 12.47
N SER A 52 -3.34 -4.19 12.01
CA SER A 52 -4.78 -4.57 11.99
C SER A 52 -5.42 -4.57 13.38
N ASN A 53 -4.63 -4.73 14.44
CA ASN A 53 -5.06 -4.63 15.83
C ASN A 53 -5.46 -3.20 16.25
N GLU A 54 -5.00 -2.18 15.55
CA GLU A 54 -5.34 -0.77 15.79
C GLU A 54 -6.67 -0.35 15.16
N ILE A 55 -7.26 -1.21 14.31
CA ILE A 55 -8.50 -0.91 13.62
C ILE A 55 -9.67 -1.05 14.60
N THR A 56 -10.31 0.08 14.90
CA THR A 56 -11.51 0.13 15.74
C THR A 56 -12.80 0.17 14.92
N PRO A 57 -13.95 -0.21 15.50
CA PRO A 57 -15.25 -0.05 14.83
C PRO A 57 -15.53 1.40 14.41
N GLU A 58 -15.14 2.37 15.23
CA GLU A 58 -15.27 3.80 14.92
C GLU A 58 -14.44 4.17 13.67
N MET A 59 -13.20 3.69 13.58
CA MET A 59 -12.35 3.90 12.41
C MET A 59 -12.97 3.30 11.15
N MET A 60 -13.51 2.08 11.24
CA MET A 60 -14.20 1.44 10.12
C MET A 60 -15.41 2.24 9.64
N GLU A 61 -16.20 2.79 10.54
CA GLU A 61 -17.36 3.61 10.20
C GLU A 61 -16.96 4.94 9.55
N SER A 62 -15.94 5.61 10.09
CA SER A 62 -15.38 6.84 9.53
C SER A 62 -14.89 6.63 8.10
N PHE A 63 -14.07 5.60 7.86
CA PHE A 63 -13.57 5.30 6.53
C PHE A 63 -14.65 4.81 5.57
N ASN A 64 -15.62 4.04 6.05
CA ASN A 64 -16.77 3.65 5.23
C ASN A 64 -17.56 4.87 4.76
N THR A 65 -17.76 5.87 5.64
CA THR A 65 -18.40 7.14 5.29
C THR A 65 -17.61 7.90 4.23
N ILE A 66 -16.29 7.99 4.38
CA ILE A 66 -15.40 8.68 3.42
C ILE A 66 -15.41 7.95 2.07
N CYS A 67 -15.23 6.63 2.07
CA CYS A 67 -15.19 5.83 0.83
C CYS A 67 -16.52 5.88 0.06
N ASN A 68 -17.65 5.93 0.75
CA ASN A 68 -18.97 6.05 0.12
C ASN A 68 -19.20 7.39 -0.59
N GLN A 69 -18.43 8.44 -0.28
CA GLN A 69 -18.47 9.72 -1.01
C GLN A 69 -17.74 9.64 -2.36
N ILE A 70 -16.88 8.65 -2.55
CA ILE A 70 -16.13 8.46 -3.79
C ILE A 70 -16.96 7.55 -4.70
N GLN A 71 -17.57 8.14 -5.72
CA GLN A 71 -18.45 7.40 -6.64
C GLN A 71 -17.70 6.25 -7.32
N GLY A 72 -18.23 5.03 -7.18
CA GLY A 72 -17.66 3.83 -7.82
C GLY A 72 -16.45 3.23 -7.10
N PHE A 73 -16.00 3.79 -6.00
CA PHE A 73 -14.93 3.24 -5.19
C PHE A 73 -15.47 2.19 -4.23
N HIS A 74 -15.45 0.93 -4.65
CA HIS A 74 -15.97 -0.18 -3.86
C HIS A 74 -14.88 -1.06 -3.25
N TYR A 75 -13.66 -0.92 -3.74
CA TYR A 75 -12.50 -1.68 -3.29
C TYR A 75 -11.21 -0.98 -3.75
N GLY A 76 -10.20 -0.99 -2.88
CA GLY A 76 -8.91 -0.42 -3.18
C GLY A 76 -8.04 -0.28 -1.92
N ARG A 77 -6.91 0.37 -2.07
CA ARG A 77 -6.01 0.74 -0.98
C ARG A 77 -5.82 2.25 -0.96
N MET A 78 -5.92 2.83 0.21
CA MET A 78 -5.56 4.23 0.46
C MET A 78 -4.25 4.27 1.23
N ASP A 79 -3.27 4.98 0.71
CA ASP A 79 -2.06 5.29 1.41
C ASP A 79 -2.28 6.65 2.09
N ILE A 80 -2.19 6.68 3.42
CA ILE A 80 -2.55 7.84 4.23
C ILE A 80 -1.42 8.23 5.17
N MET A 81 -1.31 9.53 5.44
CA MET A 81 -0.50 10.07 6.53
C MET A 81 -1.44 10.58 7.62
N PHE A 82 -1.14 10.29 8.88
CA PHE A 82 -1.98 10.67 10.01
C PHE A 82 -1.15 10.99 11.25
N ASN A 83 -1.72 11.74 12.20
CA ASN A 83 -1.01 12.16 13.40
C ASN A 83 -1.16 11.16 14.55
N SER A 84 -2.36 10.61 14.73
CA SER A 84 -2.65 9.64 15.78
C SER A 84 -3.77 8.68 15.37
N TYR A 85 -3.78 7.48 15.93
CA TYR A 85 -4.88 6.51 15.71
C TYR A 85 -6.21 7.02 16.23
N GLU A 86 -6.21 7.85 17.30
CA GLU A 86 -7.41 8.44 17.84
C GLU A 86 -8.06 9.45 16.86
N ASP A 87 -7.24 10.30 16.24
CA ASP A 87 -7.71 11.23 15.21
C ASP A 87 -8.19 10.47 13.96
N LEU A 88 -7.46 9.45 13.58
CA LEU A 88 -7.79 8.62 12.43
C LEU A 88 -9.13 7.91 12.62
N ALA A 89 -9.40 7.38 13.82
CA ALA A 89 -10.68 6.77 14.15
C ALA A 89 -11.85 7.76 14.01
N LYS A 90 -11.62 9.02 14.35
CA LYS A 90 -12.61 10.11 14.20
C LYS A 90 -12.68 10.69 12.77
N GLY A 91 -11.90 10.16 11.83
CA GLY A 91 -11.82 10.67 10.46
C GLY A 91 -11.23 12.09 10.38
N LYS A 92 -10.27 12.42 11.25
CA LYS A 92 -9.66 13.75 11.36
C LYS A 92 -8.15 13.71 11.26
N ASN A 93 -7.54 14.85 10.97
CA ASN A 93 -6.09 15.07 11.01
C ASN A 93 -5.28 14.01 10.24
N PHE A 94 -5.80 13.59 9.08
CA PHE A 94 -5.09 12.71 8.16
C PHE A 94 -5.14 13.26 6.73
N GLN A 95 -4.24 12.78 5.90
CA GLN A 95 -4.16 13.13 4.49
C GLN A 95 -4.08 11.85 3.64
N ILE A 96 -4.91 11.77 2.62
CA ILE A 96 -4.80 10.71 1.61
C ILE A 96 -3.68 11.12 0.66
N VAL A 97 -2.64 10.30 0.58
CA VAL A 97 -1.48 10.50 -0.29
C VAL A 97 -1.75 9.86 -1.65
N GLU A 98 -2.31 8.65 -1.65
CA GLU A 98 -2.56 7.88 -2.85
C GLU A 98 -3.80 6.99 -2.69
N ILE A 99 -4.54 6.81 -3.78
CA ILE A 99 -5.64 5.85 -3.87
C ILE A 99 -5.32 4.85 -4.98
N ASN A 100 -5.16 3.60 -4.58
CA ASN A 100 -4.89 2.48 -5.47
C ASN A 100 -6.16 1.68 -5.73
N GLY A 101 -6.38 1.30 -6.98
CA GLY A 101 -7.58 0.56 -7.41
C GLY A 101 -7.59 -0.92 -7.03
N ALA A 102 -8.48 -1.66 -7.68
CA ALA A 102 -8.82 -3.04 -7.32
C ALA A 102 -7.66 -4.07 -7.43
N ILE A 103 -6.59 -3.76 -8.16
CA ILE A 103 -5.42 -4.66 -8.29
C ILE A 103 -4.40 -4.43 -7.17
N SER A 104 -4.63 -3.45 -6.29
CA SER A 104 -3.72 -3.19 -5.17
C SER A 104 -3.73 -4.33 -4.15
N GLU A 105 -2.54 -4.72 -3.73
CA GLU A 105 -2.36 -5.79 -2.75
C GLU A 105 -2.53 -5.29 -1.32
N PRO A 106 -3.03 -6.14 -0.38
CA PRO A 106 -3.12 -5.82 1.03
C PRO A 106 -1.72 -5.84 1.67
N THR A 107 -1.12 -4.67 1.88
CA THR A 107 0.29 -4.53 2.27
C THR A 107 0.64 -5.09 3.66
N HIS A 108 -0.33 -5.27 4.56
CA HIS A 108 -0.10 -5.90 5.87
C HIS A 108 0.43 -7.34 5.75
N MET A 109 0.16 -8.03 4.64
CA MET A 109 0.68 -9.38 4.41
C MET A 109 2.20 -9.44 4.28
N TYR A 110 2.84 -8.30 4.02
CA TYR A 110 4.30 -8.19 3.90
C TYR A 110 5.02 -7.96 5.24
N ASP A 111 4.29 -7.92 6.36
CA ASP A 111 4.90 -7.87 7.68
C ASP A 111 5.78 -9.12 7.86
N PRO A 112 7.07 -8.97 8.21
CA PRO A 112 7.99 -10.10 8.40
C PRO A 112 7.54 -11.13 9.46
N LYS A 113 6.59 -10.78 10.34
CA LYS A 113 6.00 -11.73 11.30
C LYS A 113 5.07 -12.76 10.65
N HIS A 114 4.59 -12.47 9.43
CA HIS A 114 3.66 -13.34 8.73
C HIS A 114 4.36 -14.38 7.87
N SER A 115 3.74 -15.55 7.79
CA SER A 115 4.19 -16.63 6.92
C SER A 115 3.69 -16.46 5.48
N LEU A 116 4.32 -17.14 4.54
CA LEU A 116 3.84 -17.21 3.15
C LEU A 116 2.39 -17.70 3.06
N TRP A 117 1.99 -18.65 3.90
CA TRP A 117 0.61 -19.16 3.96
C TRP A 117 -0.38 -18.10 4.40
N PHE A 118 0.01 -17.22 5.32
CA PHE A 118 -0.81 -16.05 5.67
C PHE A 118 -1.04 -15.17 4.44
N GLY A 119 0.03 -14.84 3.70
CA GLY A 119 -0.08 -14.04 2.48
C GLY A 119 -1.03 -14.64 1.44
N TRP A 120 -0.93 -15.94 1.17
CA TRP A 120 -1.84 -16.64 0.26
C TRP A 120 -3.30 -16.60 0.73
N LYS A 121 -3.53 -16.78 2.04
CA LYS A 121 -4.86 -16.68 2.63
C LYS A 121 -5.46 -15.28 2.46
N GLU A 122 -4.67 -14.24 2.72
CA GLU A 122 -5.10 -12.85 2.57
C GLU A 122 -5.43 -12.52 1.12
N LEU A 123 -4.59 -12.87 0.17
CA LEU A 123 -4.86 -12.70 -1.26
C LEU A 123 -6.17 -13.40 -1.67
N THR A 124 -6.35 -14.66 -1.26
CA THR A 124 -7.59 -15.41 -1.57
C THR A 124 -8.82 -14.73 -0.98
N ARG A 125 -8.73 -14.21 0.25
CA ARG A 125 -9.81 -13.47 0.92
C ARG A 125 -10.15 -12.19 0.14
N HIS A 126 -9.15 -11.45 -0.29
CA HIS A 126 -9.34 -10.21 -1.05
C HIS A 126 -9.93 -10.47 -2.45
N PHE A 127 -9.47 -11.50 -3.16
CA PHE A 127 -10.07 -11.92 -4.43
C PHE A 127 -11.54 -12.34 -4.26
N HIS A 128 -11.87 -13.02 -3.16
CA HIS A 128 -13.25 -13.36 -2.86
C HIS A 128 -14.12 -12.11 -2.66
N TYR A 129 -13.66 -11.10 -1.93
CA TYR A 129 -14.40 -9.84 -1.79
C TYR A 129 -14.57 -9.11 -3.13
N MET A 130 -13.54 -9.03 -3.95
CA MET A 130 -13.65 -8.44 -5.30
C MET A 130 -14.68 -9.18 -6.15
N TYR A 131 -14.72 -10.51 -6.07
CA TYR A 131 -15.74 -11.31 -6.75
C TYR A 131 -17.16 -10.96 -6.27
N LEU A 132 -17.37 -10.87 -4.96
CA LEU A 132 -18.68 -10.52 -4.39
C LEU A 132 -19.13 -9.11 -4.81
N ILE A 133 -18.22 -8.15 -4.78
CA ILE A 133 -18.47 -6.76 -5.21
C ILE A 133 -18.81 -6.73 -6.70
N SER A 134 -18.02 -7.40 -7.54
CA SER A 134 -18.25 -7.50 -8.97
C SER A 134 -19.62 -8.11 -9.30
N LYS A 135 -19.96 -9.22 -8.62
CA LYS A 135 -21.27 -9.87 -8.75
C LYS A 135 -22.43 -8.97 -8.35
N ASN A 136 -22.25 -8.20 -7.25
CA ASN A 136 -23.29 -7.28 -6.77
C ASN A 136 -23.47 -6.10 -7.75
N ASN A 137 -22.38 -5.55 -8.26
CA ASN A 137 -22.44 -4.47 -9.25
C ASN A 137 -23.10 -4.95 -10.56
N HIS A 138 -22.80 -6.18 -10.98
CA HIS A 138 -23.45 -6.76 -12.16
C HIS A 138 -24.98 -6.88 -11.96
N LYS A 139 -25.44 -7.30 -10.78
CA LYS A 139 -26.87 -7.30 -10.46
C LYS A 139 -27.52 -5.93 -10.50
N LYS A 140 -26.75 -4.86 -10.28
CA LYS A 140 -27.18 -3.46 -10.37
C LYS A 140 -27.09 -2.88 -11.79
N GLY A 141 -26.79 -3.70 -12.80
CA GLY A 141 -26.75 -3.30 -14.21
C GLY A 141 -25.37 -2.95 -14.76
N VAL A 142 -24.28 -3.12 -13.97
CA VAL A 142 -22.91 -2.95 -14.49
C VAL A 142 -22.53 -4.19 -15.30
N ASN A 143 -22.22 -4.01 -16.58
CA ASN A 143 -21.82 -5.11 -17.44
C ASN A 143 -20.39 -5.58 -17.12
N TYR A 144 -20.16 -6.89 -17.24
CA TYR A 144 -18.81 -7.43 -17.25
C TYR A 144 -18.11 -7.05 -18.56
N LEU A 145 -16.80 -6.81 -18.46
CA LEU A 145 -15.97 -6.69 -19.66
C LEU A 145 -15.95 -8.02 -20.41
N THR A 146 -16.13 -7.97 -21.72
CA THR A 146 -15.85 -9.11 -22.57
C THR A 146 -14.33 -9.33 -22.66
N ASN A 147 -13.90 -10.55 -22.99
CA ASN A 147 -12.47 -10.83 -23.20
C ASN A 147 -11.83 -9.90 -24.23
N LYS A 148 -12.58 -9.55 -25.30
CA LYS A 148 -12.11 -8.63 -26.35
C LYS A 148 -11.89 -7.21 -25.81
N GLU A 149 -12.79 -6.73 -24.97
CA GLU A 149 -12.67 -5.42 -24.31
C GLU A 149 -11.51 -5.41 -23.34
N GLY A 150 -11.38 -6.45 -22.51
CA GLY A 150 -10.26 -6.59 -21.57
C GLY A 150 -8.89 -6.54 -22.27
N VAL A 151 -8.74 -7.30 -23.36
CA VAL A 151 -7.50 -7.28 -24.18
C VAL A 151 -7.27 -5.90 -24.79
N ARG A 152 -8.32 -5.22 -25.26
CA ARG A 152 -8.20 -3.87 -25.82
C ARG A 152 -7.72 -2.88 -24.76
N GLU A 153 -8.31 -2.88 -23.59
CA GLU A 153 -7.91 -1.97 -22.50
C GLU A 153 -6.47 -2.26 -22.01
N PHE A 154 -6.09 -3.52 -21.92
CA PHE A 154 -4.71 -3.90 -21.61
C PHE A 154 -3.70 -3.36 -22.64
N LYS A 155 -4.03 -3.47 -23.94
CA LYS A 155 -3.17 -2.92 -25.00
C LYS A 155 -3.08 -1.38 -24.95
N LYS A 156 -4.17 -0.70 -24.61
CA LYS A 156 -4.16 0.77 -24.42
C LYS A 156 -3.25 1.16 -23.26
N HIS A 157 -3.37 0.47 -22.12
CA HIS A 157 -2.52 0.70 -20.98
C HIS A 157 -1.05 0.50 -21.31
N HIS A 158 -0.71 -0.60 -21.97
CA HIS A 158 0.67 -0.87 -22.37
C HIS A 158 1.23 0.20 -23.33
N LYS A 159 0.43 0.66 -24.29
CA LYS A 159 0.84 1.77 -25.17
C LYS A 159 1.08 3.06 -24.38
N TYR A 160 0.18 3.41 -23.46
CA TYR A 160 0.33 4.58 -22.60
C TYR A 160 1.60 4.51 -21.74
N TYR A 161 1.84 3.36 -21.12
CA TYR A 161 3.04 3.11 -20.31
C TYR A 161 4.33 3.32 -21.14
N ASN A 162 4.41 2.75 -22.33
CA ASN A 162 5.57 2.93 -23.20
C ASN A 162 5.78 4.39 -23.60
N THR A 163 4.69 5.13 -23.86
CA THR A 163 4.78 6.58 -24.16
C THR A 163 5.38 7.38 -23.00
N ILE A 164 5.08 7.00 -21.75
CA ILE A 164 5.65 7.68 -20.57
C ILE A 164 7.15 7.37 -20.41
N LEU A 165 7.59 6.18 -20.78
CA LEU A 165 9.00 5.78 -20.65
C LEU A 165 9.90 6.46 -21.71
N GLU A 166 9.33 7.07 -22.73
CA GLU A 166 10.06 7.82 -23.78
C GLU A 166 10.33 9.29 -23.39
N PHE A 167 9.81 9.75 -22.24
CA PHE A 167 10.05 11.06 -21.63
C PHE A 167 11.01 10.98 -20.46
#